data_c8830d6c4dccb0c6c0999c1f0bbb5ceb
#
_entry.id   c8830d6c4dccb0c6c0999c1f0bbb5ceb
#
_cell.length_a   1.000
_cell.length_b   1.000
_cell.length_c   1.000
_cell.angle_alpha   90.00
_cell.angle_beta   90.00
_cell.angle_gamma   90.00
#
_symmetry.space_group_name_H-M   'P 1'
#
loop_
_entity.id
_entity.type
_entity.pdbx_description
1 polymer ?
#
loop_
_entity_poly.entity_id
_entity_poly.type
_entity_poly.pdbx_seq_one_letter_code
_entity_poly.pdbx_strand_id
1 'polypeptide(L)'
;MHVGDQVITKHEDKAATVLDFYDSLIGTECARGRTINLDTLGSPVFDLEALDLPFSEEVWNTIKEMPPDKAPGPDGFTGRSYKSCWTVIKNDVMAAVHFLWTGNFRNLQKLNSAYITLISKKTNAVQVKEYRPISLVHSFAKLVTKILANRLAGRLDEMVSSNQSAFIKKRFIQDNFMMVQQTDKFLHSQKQPRILLKLDITKAFDLVSWAFLLEVLRKLGFGSRWCDMICGLLSSSSTQVLLNGIPGEGILHRRGLRQGDPLSPMLFILVMDVLNQMFTRASEVGLLQPLSSRPIQHRISLYADDVAIFLQPNAADINLSLQLLDLFGEASGLRANVQKSNVLPIHCAEENLALIQNLLPCEMLDFPYKYLGLPLTIKKLTKEQVQPIIDRIADQLPGWKADLMT
;
A
#
# COMPACT_ATOMS: atom_id res chain seq x y z
N MET A 1 -6.00 18.90 20.08
CA MET A 1 -5.31 18.70 18.78
C MET A 1 -4.29 19.79 18.63
N HIS A 2 -3.10 19.48 18.09
CA HIS A 2 -2.05 20.47 17.87
C HIS A 2 -1.91 20.78 16.38
N VAL A 3 -1.78 22.08 16.06
CA VAL A 3 -1.46 22.58 14.70
C VAL A 3 -0.27 23.53 14.86
N GLY A 4 0.91 23.10 14.47
CA GLY A 4 2.14 23.77 14.86
C GLY A 4 2.26 23.86 16.38
N ASP A 5 2.48 25.05 16.89
CA ASP A 5 2.59 25.33 18.33
C ASP A 5 1.26 25.66 19.03
N GLN A 6 0.16 25.73 18.26
CA GLN A 6 -1.16 26.05 18.81
C GLN A 6 -1.93 24.80 19.22
N VAL A 7 -2.61 24.87 20.39
CA VAL A 7 -3.50 23.82 20.89
C VAL A 7 -4.95 24.18 20.58
N ILE A 8 -5.58 23.42 19.69
CA ILE A 8 -6.99 23.59 19.33
C ILE A 8 -7.83 22.74 20.27
N THR A 9 -8.80 23.37 20.93
CA THR A 9 -9.69 22.72 21.90
C THR A 9 -11.14 22.66 21.46
N LYS A 10 -11.65 23.69 20.76
CA LYS A 10 -13.04 23.75 20.30
C LYS A 10 -13.32 22.72 19.20
N HIS A 11 -14.54 22.19 19.20
CA HIS A 11 -14.93 21.14 18.23
C HIS A 11 -14.92 21.66 16.79
N GLU A 12 -15.48 22.84 16.54
CA GLU A 12 -15.56 23.45 15.21
C GLU A 12 -14.17 23.68 14.61
N ASP A 13 -13.23 24.22 15.41
CA ASP A 13 -11.86 24.46 14.95
C ASP A 13 -11.12 23.15 14.63
N LYS A 14 -11.38 22.09 15.43
CA LYS A 14 -10.84 20.74 15.15
C LYS A 14 -11.42 20.17 13.86
N ALA A 15 -12.75 20.33 13.65
CA ALA A 15 -13.43 19.86 12.46
C ALA A 15 -12.90 20.56 11.21
N ALA A 16 -12.74 21.89 11.22
CA ALA A 16 -12.15 22.66 10.14
C ALA A 16 -10.71 22.20 9.84
N THR A 17 -9.88 22.06 10.87
CA THR A 17 -8.48 21.58 10.70
C THR A 17 -8.41 20.19 10.09
N VAL A 18 -9.29 19.28 10.47
CA VAL A 18 -9.34 17.92 9.94
C VAL A 18 -9.84 17.92 8.49
N LEU A 19 -10.84 18.75 8.19
CA LEU A 19 -11.36 18.95 6.84
C LEU A 19 -10.26 19.45 5.91
N ASP A 20 -9.59 20.56 6.25
CA ASP A 20 -8.52 21.16 5.46
C ASP A 20 -7.38 20.16 5.20
N PHE A 21 -7.02 19.37 6.22
CA PHE A 21 -5.98 18.36 6.10
C PHE A 21 -6.36 17.25 5.11
N TYR A 22 -7.55 16.68 5.20
CA TYR A 22 -7.97 15.62 4.30
C TYR A 22 -8.38 16.12 2.92
N ASP A 23 -8.98 17.30 2.81
CA ASP A 23 -9.30 17.90 1.52
C ASP A 23 -8.01 18.21 0.72
N SER A 24 -6.99 18.79 1.35
CA SER A 24 -5.68 18.97 0.73
C SER A 24 -5.00 17.65 0.34
N LEU A 25 -5.29 16.56 1.09
CA LEU A 25 -4.67 15.26 0.87
C LEU A 25 -5.32 14.46 -0.26
N ILE A 26 -6.65 14.37 -0.28
CA ILE A 26 -7.41 13.49 -1.18
C ILE A 26 -8.42 14.24 -2.07
N GLY A 27 -8.81 15.46 -1.71
CA GLY A 27 -9.76 16.30 -2.45
C GLY A 27 -9.12 17.15 -3.55
N THR A 28 -7.79 17.18 -3.61
CA THR A 28 -7.04 17.98 -4.59
C THR A 28 -6.47 17.09 -5.69
N GLU A 29 -6.59 17.50 -6.95
CA GLU A 29 -5.97 16.80 -8.08
C GLU A 29 -4.45 16.85 -7.99
N CYS A 30 -3.81 15.73 -8.36
CA CYS A 30 -2.37 15.67 -8.47
C CYS A 30 -1.97 16.07 -9.90
N ALA A 31 -1.35 17.26 -10.06
CA ALA A 31 -0.72 17.59 -11.31
C ALA A 31 0.48 16.65 -11.54
N ARG A 32 0.45 15.90 -12.63
CA ARG A 32 1.55 15.00 -13.02
C ARG A 32 2.60 15.81 -13.78
N GLY A 33 3.81 15.89 -13.20
CA GLY A 33 4.93 16.58 -13.86
C GLY A 33 5.55 15.75 -14.98
N ARG A 34 5.58 14.42 -14.80
CA ARG A 34 6.19 13.45 -15.74
C ARG A 34 5.33 12.20 -15.89
N THR A 35 5.58 11.47 -16.98
CA THR A 35 4.98 10.16 -17.25
C THR A 35 6.07 9.11 -17.42
N ILE A 36 5.73 7.86 -17.18
CA ILE A 36 6.60 6.72 -17.43
C ILE A 36 6.10 6.00 -18.68
N ASN A 37 6.98 5.79 -19.66
CA ASN A 37 6.63 4.91 -20.77
C ASN A 37 6.68 3.45 -20.31
N LEU A 38 5.52 2.91 -19.93
CA LEU A 38 5.37 1.56 -19.42
C LEU A 38 5.75 0.48 -20.45
N ASP A 39 5.76 0.80 -21.78
CA ASP A 39 6.17 -0.14 -22.83
C ASP A 39 7.67 -0.48 -22.75
N THR A 40 8.47 0.46 -22.28
CA THR A 40 9.93 0.28 -22.14
C THR A 40 10.33 -0.60 -20.95
N LEU A 41 9.41 -0.87 -20.05
CA LEU A 41 9.68 -1.68 -18.84
C LEU A 41 9.61 -3.19 -19.11
N GLY A 42 9.12 -3.61 -20.28
CA GLY A 42 9.05 -5.03 -20.65
C GLY A 42 7.97 -5.82 -19.91
N SER A 43 6.99 -5.14 -19.31
CA SER A 43 5.87 -5.80 -18.61
C SER A 43 5.05 -6.65 -19.57
N PRO A 44 4.71 -7.90 -19.22
CA PRO A 44 3.80 -8.71 -20.03
C PRO A 44 2.40 -8.12 -20.07
N VAL A 45 1.69 -8.39 -21.16
CA VAL A 45 0.26 -8.14 -21.26
C VAL A 45 -0.46 -9.46 -20.97
N PHE A 46 -1.43 -9.44 -20.08
CA PHE A 46 -2.18 -10.61 -19.64
C PHE A 46 -3.52 -10.71 -20.37
N ASP A 47 -3.98 -11.93 -20.63
CA ASP A 47 -5.35 -12.16 -21.01
C ASP A 47 -6.26 -12.10 -19.79
N LEU A 48 -7.03 -11.01 -19.68
CA LEU A 48 -7.90 -10.70 -18.55
C LEU A 48 -9.38 -10.59 -18.96
N GLU A 49 -9.77 -11.09 -20.13
CA GLU A 49 -11.16 -11.04 -20.63
C GLU A 49 -12.16 -11.61 -19.61
N ALA A 50 -11.76 -12.64 -18.87
CA ALA A 50 -12.62 -13.24 -17.84
C ALA A 50 -13.01 -12.26 -16.71
N LEU A 51 -12.23 -11.21 -16.47
CA LEU A 51 -12.55 -10.19 -15.46
C LEU A 51 -13.68 -9.25 -15.93
N ASP A 52 -13.86 -9.12 -17.25
CA ASP A 52 -14.88 -8.27 -17.87
C ASP A 52 -16.24 -8.98 -18.06
N LEU A 53 -16.39 -10.22 -17.60
CA LEU A 53 -17.66 -10.95 -17.71
C LEU A 53 -18.74 -10.35 -16.79
N PRO A 54 -20.04 -10.48 -17.16
CA PRO A 54 -21.15 -10.08 -16.30
C PRO A 54 -21.08 -10.73 -14.92
N PHE A 55 -21.57 -10.04 -13.91
CA PHE A 55 -21.67 -10.59 -12.56
C PHE A 55 -22.81 -11.61 -12.48
N SER A 56 -22.56 -12.71 -11.76
CA SER A 56 -23.47 -13.84 -11.65
C SER A 56 -23.58 -14.33 -10.20
N GLU A 57 -23.50 -15.63 -9.98
CA GLU A 57 -23.58 -16.28 -8.65
C GLU A 57 -22.48 -15.82 -7.66
N GLU A 58 -21.38 -15.27 -8.17
CA GLU A 58 -20.29 -14.74 -7.35
C GLU A 58 -20.74 -13.60 -6.43
N VAL A 59 -21.80 -12.87 -6.77
CA VAL A 59 -22.40 -11.85 -5.92
C VAL A 59 -22.86 -12.48 -4.60
N TRP A 60 -23.60 -13.58 -4.68
CA TRP A 60 -24.03 -14.30 -3.49
C TRP A 60 -22.86 -14.95 -2.72
N ASN A 61 -21.91 -15.53 -3.44
CA ASN A 61 -20.71 -16.11 -2.81
C ASN A 61 -19.93 -15.02 -2.06
N THR A 62 -19.77 -13.85 -2.65
CA THR A 62 -19.14 -12.71 -1.99
C THR A 62 -19.89 -12.26 -0.73
N ILE A 63 -21.23 -12.18 -0.78
CA ILE A 63 -22.04 -11.83 0.40
C ILE A 63 -21.86 -12.88 1.52
N LYS A 64 -21.82 -14.17 1.19
CA LYS A 64 -21.55 -15.25 2.18
C LYS A 64 -20.21 -15.08 2.88
N GLU A 65 -19.17 -14.64 2.15
CA GLU A 65 -17.85 -14.39 2.69
C GLU A 65 -17.71 -13.10 3.51
N MET A 66 -18.64 -12.14 3.34
CA MET A 66 -18.57 -10.88 4.10
C MET A 66 -18.67 -11.14 5.59
N PRO A 67 -17.76 -10.57 6.42
CA PRO A 67 -17.88 -10.65 7.87
C PRO A 67 -19.21 -10.05 8.34
N PRO A 68 -19.98 -10.77 9.18
CA PRO A 68 -21.33 -10.34 9.57
C PRO A 68 -21.33 -9.07 10.42
N ASP A 69 -20.34 -8.90 11.31
CA ASP A 69 -20.40 -7.94 12.41
C ASP A 69 -19.29 -6.86 12.32
N LYS A 70 -18.76 -6.59 11.11
CA LYS A 70 -17.86 -5.43 10.92
C LYS A 70 -18.66 -4.13 10.95
N ALA A 71 -17.99 -3.06 11.42
CA ALA A 71 -18.55 -1.72 11.46
C ALA A 71 -19.20 -1.32 10.12
N PRO A 72 -20.45 -0.84 10.13
CA PRO A 72 -21.15 -0.40 8.93
C PRO A 72 -20.58 0.92 8.39
N GLY A 73 -20.92 1.21 7.15
CA GLY A 73 -20.72 2.52 6.55
C GLY A 73 -21.86 3.50 6.86
N PRO A 74 -21.97 4.60 6.08
CA PRO A 74 -23.02 5.62 6.27
C PRO A 74 -24.45 5.10 6.17
N ASP A 75 -24.67 3.99 5.50
CA ASP A 75 -25.97 3.32 5.31
C ASP A 75 -26.42 2.46 6.50
N GLY A 76 -25.54 2.21 7.47
CA GLY A 76 -25.82 1.41 8.64
C GLY A 76 -25.92 -0.11 8.39
N PHE A 77 -25.79 -0.60 7.16
CA PHE A 77 -25.89 -2.01 6.83
C PHE A 77 -24.58 -2.76 6.99
N THR A 78 -24.67 -3.99 7.53
CA THR A 78 -23.55 -4.91 7.72
C THR A 78 -23.67 -6.11 6.80
N GLY A 79 -22.66 -6.96 6.76
CA GLY A 79 -22.71 -8.25 6.05
C GLY A 79 -23.84 -9.15 6.55
N ARG A 80 -24.21 -9.02 7.85
CA ARG A 80 -25.35 -9.76 8.44
C ARG A 80 -26.67 -9.34 7.77
N SER A 81 -26.89 -8.05 7.54
CA SER A 81 -28.11 -7.53 6.90
C SER A 81 -28.32 -8.13 5.50
N TYR A 82 -27.26 -8.13 4.68
CA TYR A 82 -27.30 -8.74 3.34
C TYR A 82 -27.59 -10.24 3.38
N LYS A 83 -26.98 -10.98 4.30
CA LYS A 83 -27.19 -12.43 4.45
C LYS A 83 -28.61 -12.74 4.88
N SER A 84 -29.13 -12.04 5.91
CA SER A 84 -30.45 -12.32 6.47
C SER A 84 -31.59 -11.92 5.54
N CYS A 85 -31.42 -10.85 4.76
CA CYS A 85 -32.46 -10.34 3.86
C CYS A 85 -32.31 -10.80 2.42
N TRP A 86 -31.35 -11.69 2.11
CA TRP A 86 -31.01 -12.03 0.73
C TRP A 86 -32.18 -12.48 -0.12
N THR A 87 -33.08 -13.28 0.42
CA THR A 87 -34.27 -13.77 -0.31
C THR A 87 -35.19 -12.64 -0.75
N VAL A 88 -35.18 -11.51 -0.04
CA VAL A 88 -35.98 -10.32 -0.34
C VAL A 88 -35.25 -9.38 -1.32
N ILE A 89 -33.97 -9.10 -1.06
CA ILE A 89 -33.19 -8.06 -1.76
C ILE A 89 -32.44 -8.57 -2.98
N LYS A 90 -32.40 -9.88 -3.24
CA LYS A 90 -31.60 -10.51 -4.32
C LYS A 90 -31.78 -9.82 -5.66
N ASN A 91 -33.02 -9.64 -6.08
CA ASN A 91 -33.31 -9.11 -7.42
C ASN A 91 -32.83 -7.65 -7.54
N ASP A 92 -33.02 -6.84 -6.52
CA ASP A 92 -32.63 -5.44 -6.51
C ASP A 92 -31.09 -5.31 -6.49
N VAL A 93 -30.41 -6.11 -5.66
CA VAL A 93 -28.95 -6.14 -5.61
C VAL A 93 -28.35 -6.59 -6.95
N MET A 94 -28.89 -7.66 -7.55
CA MET A 94 -28.43 -8.14 -8.85
C MET A 94 -28.66 -7.12 -9.96
N ALA A 95 -29.83 -6.46 -9.97
CA ALA A 95 -30.14 -5.38 -10.91
C ALA A 95 -29.18 -4.19 -10.75
N ALA A 96 -28.91 -3.77 -9.51
CA ALA A 96 -28.01 -2.66 -9.21
C ALA A 96 -26.56 -2.98 -9.64
N VAL A 97 -26.07 -4.17 -9.35
CA VAL A 97 -24.71 -4.61 -9.74
C VAL A 97 -24.61 -4.72 -11.27
N HIS A 98 -25.63 -5.27 -11.94
CA HIS A 98 -25.69 -5.33 -13.40
C HIS A 98 -25.73 -3.94 -14.04
N PHE A 99 -26.48 -3.00 -13.46
CA PHE A 99 -26.55 -1.62 -13.90
C PHE A 99 -25.18 -0.93 -13.91
N LEU A 100 -24.37 -1.16 -12.87
CA LEU A 100 -22.98 -0.68 -12.84
C LEU A 100 -22.12 -1.38 -13.89
N TRP A 101 -22.28 -2.68 -14.07
CA TRP A 101 -21.53 -3.45 -15.05
C TRP A 101 -21.79 -2.97 -16.49
N THR A 102 -23.00 -2.48 -16.80
CA THR A 102 -23.31 -1.86 -18.11
C THR A 102 -22.68 -0.48 -18.31
N GLY A 103 -21.89 0.03 -17.37
CA GLY A 103 -21.23 1.33 -17.44
C GLY A 103 -22.09 2.50 -16.97
N ASN A 104 -23.21 2.22 -16.31
CA ASN A 104 -24.09 3.27 -15.81
C ASN A 104 -23.74 3.61 -14.35
N PHE A 105 -23.02 4.70 -14.15
CA PHE A 105 -22.59 5.19 -12.82
C PHE A 105 -23.50 6.32 -12.27
N ARG A 106 -24.71 6.49 -12.86
CA ARG A 106 -25.66 7.50 -12.40
C ARG A 106 -26.01 7.24 -10.92
N ASN A 107 -25.94 8.25 -10.09
CA ASN A 107 -26.19 8.20 -8.64
C ASN A 107 -25.21 7.32 -7.82
N LEU A 108 -24.16 6.74 -8.42
CA LEU A 108 -23.19 5.94 -7.66
C LEU A 108 -22.59 6.73 -6.52
N GLN A 109 -22.41 8.05 -6.65
CA GLN A 109 -21.91 8.93 -5.60
C GLN A 109 -22.69 8.81 -4.29
N LYS A 110 -24.03 8.59 -4.36
CA LYS A 110 -24.87 8.39 -3.17
C LYS A 110 -24.62 7.07 -2.47
N LEU A 111 -24.18 6.06 -3.21
CA LEU A 111 -23.91 4.69 -2.74
C LEU A 111 -22.42 4.42 -2.53
N ASN A 112 -21.56 5.43 -2.76
CA ASN A 112 -20.11 5.32 -2.66
C ASN A 112 -19.50 6.36 -1.73
N SER A 113 -20.23 6.71 -0.70
CA SER A 113 -19.72 7.52 0.42
C SER A 113 -19.07 6.64 1.48
N ALA A 114 -18.23 7.24 2.31
CA ALA A 114 -17.63 6.56 3.45
C ALA A 114 -17.48 7.51 4.65
N TYR A 115 -17.50 6.96 5.86
CA TYR A 115 -16.98 7.65 7.02
C TYR A 115 -15.49 7.33 7.20
N ILE A 116 -14.68 8.31 7.55
CA ILE A 116 -13.30 8.11 8.01
C ILE A 116 -13.29 8.15 9.53
N THR A 117 -12.89 7.05 10.16
CA THR A 117 -12.53 7.01 11.57
C THR A 117 -11.01 7.12 11.74
N LEU A 118 -10.57 7.89 12.75
CA LEU A 118 -9.18 8.19 13.00
C LEU A 118 -8.62 7.28 14.10
N ILE A 119 -7.73 6.36 13.72
CA ILE A 119 -7.05 5.45 14.66
C ILE A 119 -5.63 5.95 14.90
N SER A 120 -5.26 6.19 16.16
CA SER A 120 -3.92 6.66 16.52
C SER A 120 -2.82 5.67 16.11
N LYS A 121 -1.73 6.19 15.52
CA LYS A 121 -0.53 5.42 15.18
C LYS A 121 0.39 5.19 16.38
N LYS A 122 0.26 6.03 17.41
CA LYS A 122 1.09 6.01 18.61
C LYS A 122 0.28 6.46 19.83
N THR A 123 0.78 6.13 21.00
CA THR A 123 0.27 6.66 22.27
C THR A 123 0.42 8.18 22.28
N ASN A 124 -0.58 8.90 22.79
CA ASN A 124 -0.60 10.37 22.87
C ASN A 124 -0.47 11.09 21.50
N ALA A 125 -1.13 10.57 20.47
CA ALA A 125 -1.23 11.25 19.18
C ALA A 125 -2.00 12.59 19.35
N VAL A 126 -1.37 13.71 18.96
CA VAL A 126 -1.93 15.05 19.09
C VAL A 126 -2.15 15.76 17.77
N GLN A 127 -1.50 15.30 16.67
CA GLN A 127 -1.60 15.88 15.33
C GLN A 127 -2.37 14.96 14.38
N VAL A 128 -3.12 15.52 13.44
CA VAL A 128 -3.94 14.75 12.47
C VAL A 128 -3.12 13.72 11.70
N LYS A 129 -1.88 14.06 11.30
CA LYS A 129 -0.96 13.15 10.59
C LYS A 129 -0.54 11.90 11.37
N GLU A 130 -0.76 11.90 12.70
CA GLU A 130 -0.44 10.79 13.60
C GLU A 130 -1.57 9.76 13.70
N TYR A 131 -2.64 9.95 12.95
CA TYR A 131 -3.74 9.01 12.85
C TYR A 131 -3.75 8.29 11.50
N ARG A 132 -4.30 7.07 11.50
CA ARG A 132 -4.64 6.32 10.28
C ARG A 132 -6.09 6.57 9.95
N PRO A 133 -6.42 7.02 8.72
CA PRO A 133 -7.79 7.15 8.26
C PRO A 133 -8.34 5.78 7.84
N ILE A 134 -9.23 5.19 8.62
CA ILE A 134 -9.90 3.96 8.23
C ILE A 134 -11.27 4.28 7.67
N SER A 135 -11.51 3.91 6.41
CA SER A 135 -12.77 4.16 5.72
C SER A 135 -13.83 3.11 6.06
N LEU A 136 -14.94 3.55 6.59
CA LEU A 136 -16.16 2.78 6.75
C LEU A 136 -17.04 3.02 5.52
N VAL A 137 -16.83 2.20 4.50
CA VAL A 137 -17.44 2.36 3.17
C VAL A 137 -18.90 1.90 3.20
N HIS A 138 -19.76 2.59 2.47
CA HIS A 138 -21.15 2.20 2.19
C HIS A 138 -21.24 0.73 1.75
N SER A 139 -22.18 -0.02 2.29
CA SER A 139 -22.21 -1.48 2.16
C SER A 139 -22.29 -1.96 0.70
N PHE A 140 -23.06 -1.26 -0.15
CA PHE A 140 -23.19 -1.60 -1.57
C PHE A 140 -21.87 -1.39 -2.33
N ALA A 141 -21.21 -0.24 -2.16
CA ALA A 141 -19.90 0.01 -2.79
C ALA A 141 -18.87 -1.03 -2.32
N LYS A 142 -18.89 -1.36 -1.02
CA LYS A 142 -18.01 -2.40 -0.46
C LYS A 142 -18.30 -3.78 -1.03
N LEU A 143 -19.57 -4.12 -1.32
CA LEU A 143 -19.93 -5.35 -2.01
C LEU A 143 -19.33 -5.39 -3.43
N VAL A 144 -19.52 -4.32 -4.21
CA VAL A 144 -19.00 -4.22 -5.58
C VAL A 144 -17.47 -4.33 -5.59
N THR A 145 -16.77 -3.55 -4.75
CA THR A 145 -15.30 -3.60 -4.67
C THR A 145 -14.80 -4.96 -4.17
N LYS A 146 -15.56 -5.67 -3.32
CA LYS A 146 -15.22 -7.02 -2.87
C LYS A 146 -15.38 -8.07 -3.98
N ILE A 147 -16.39 -7.93 -4.83
CA ILE A 147 -16.57 -8.81 -6.02
C ILE A 147 -15.38 -8.62 -6.97
N LEU A 148 -15.04 -7.38 -7.29
CA LEU A 148 -13.87 -7.06 -8.13
C LEU A 148 -12.57 -7.58 -7.52
N ALA A 149 -12.40 -7.40 -6.20
CA ALA A 149 -11.23 -7.91 -5.48
C ALA A 149 -11.15 -9.45 -5.54
N ASN A 150 -12.27 -10.17 -5.42
CA ASN A 150 -12.28 -11.61 -5.52
C ASN A 150 -11.90 -12.10 -6.93
N ARG A 151 -12.37 -11.44 -7.99
CA ARG A 151 -11.96 -11.70 -9.38
C ARG A 151 -10.46 -11.46 -9.56
N LEU A 152 -9.98 -10.28 -9.14
CA LEU A 152 -8.58 -9.89 -9.30
C LEU A 152 -7.63 -10.80 -8.51
N ALA A 153 -8.02 -11.22 -7.30
CA ALA A 153 -7.21 -12.09 -6.44
C ALA A 153 -6.82 -13.42 -7.10
N GLY A 154 -7.61 -13.90 -8.06
CA GLY A 154 -7.32 -15.12 -8.81
C GLY A 154 -6.19 -14.97 -9.83
N ARG A 155 -5.90 -13.74 -10.24
CA ARG A 155 -4.92 -13.44 -11.31
C ARG A 155 -3.72 -12.63 -10.78
N LEU A 156 -3.78 -12.11 -9.57
CA LEU A 156 -2.80 -11.17 -9.03
C LEU A 156 -1.39 -11.76 -8.89
N ASP A 157 -1.31 -13.06 -8.58
CA ASP A 157 -0.03 -13.75 -8.36
C ASP A 157 0.85 -13.79 -9.61
N GLU A 158 0.26 -13.86 -10.80
CA GLU A 158 0.97 -13.85 -12.07
C GLU A 158 1.33 -12.45 -12.57
N MET A 159 0.58 -11.42 -12.13
CA MET A 159 0.77 -10.04 -12.57
C MET A 159 1.80 -9.26 -11.75
N VAL A 160 2.06 -9.70 -10.54
CA VAL A 160 2.94 -9.01 -9.58
C VAL A 160 4.21 -9.81 -9.37
N SER A 161 5.34 -9.12 -9.41
CA SER A 161 6.68 -9.70 -9.21
C SER A 161 6.79 -10.48 -7.89
N SER A 162 7.61 -11.53 -7.86
CA SER A 162 7.73 -12.45 -6.72
C SER A 162 8.32 -11.81 -5.45
N ASN A 163 8.99 -10.66 -5.57
CA ASN A 163 9.53 -9.87 -4.47
C ASN A 163 8.52 -8.91 -3.81
N GLN A 164 7.25 -8.92 -4.24
CA GLN A 164 6.10 -8.31 -3.55
C GLN A 164 5.22 -9.42 -2.97
N SER A 165 5.03 -9.46 -1.65
CA SER A 165 4.18 -10.51 -1.05
C SER A 165 2.97 -9.97 -0.30
N ALA A 166 2.80 -8.66 -0.18
CA ALA A 166 1.63 -8.10 0.47
C ALA A 166 0.36 -8.33 -0.35
N PHE A 167 -0.74 -8.67 0.32
CA PHE A 167 -2.09 -8.81 -0.24
C PHE A 167 -2.28 -9.88 -1.33
N ILE A 168 -1.29 -10.74 -1.56
CA ILE A 168 -1.34 -11.83 -2.52
C ILE A 168 -1.56 -13.15 -1.77
N LYS A 169 -2.53 -13.96 -2.21
CA LYS A 169 -2.78 -15.28 -1.62
C LYS A 169 -1.54 -16.17 -1.74
N LYS A 170 -1.22 -16.90 -0.68
CA LYS A 170 -0.08 -17.83 -0.58
C LYS A 170 1.30 -17.17 -0.55
N ARG A 171 1.41 -15.84 -0.57
CA ARG A 171 2.65 -15.12 -0.27
C ARG A 171 2.60 -14.59 1.16
N PHE A 172 3.72 -14.62 1.85
CA PHE A 172 3.79 -14.29 3.28
C PHE A 172 4.82 -13.18 3.54
N ILE A 173 4.59 -12.38 4.58
CA ILE A 173 5.53 -11.34 5.02
C ILE A 173 6.92 -11.91 5.32
N GLN A 174 6.97 -13.17 5.80
CA GLN A 174 8.21 -13.89 6.07
C GLN A 174 9.05 -14.07 4.81
N ASP A 175 8.45 -14.21 3.63
CA ASP A 175 9.17 -14.39 2.36
C ASP A 175 10.01 -13.15 2.05
N ASN A 176 9.43 -11.95 2.19
CA ASN A 176 10.16 -10.69 2.05
C ASN A 176 11.25 -10.51 3.10
N PHE A 177 10.93 -10.80 4.37
CA PHE A 177 11.93 -10.73 5.43
C PHE A 177 13.11 -11.66 5.13
N MET A 178 12.85 -12.91 4.79
CA MET A 178 13.89 -13.92 4.50
C MET A 178 14.70 -13.54 3.26
N MET A 179 14.06 -13.00 2.23
CA MET A 179 14.75 -12.53 1.03
C MET A 179 15.76 -11.44 1.38
N VAL A 180 15.34 -10.39 2.11
CA VAL A 180 16.24 -9.31 2.52
C VAL A 180 17.33 -9.83 3.47
N GLN A 181 16.97 -10.65 4.46
CA GLN A 181 17.90 -11.23 5.43
C GLN A 181 18.98 -12.12 4.76
N GLN A 182 18.60 -12.93 3.77
CA GLN A 182 19.54 -13.79 3.05
C GLN A 182 20.43 -12.96 2.13
N THR A 183 19.88 -11.95 1.45
CA THR A 183 20.63 -11.03 0.61
C THR A 183 21.66 -10.25 1.42
N ASP A 184 21.28 -9.69 2.58
CA ASP A 184 22.20 -9.01 3.50
C ASP A 184 23.37 -9.90 3.94
N LYS A 185 23.06 -11.12 4.39
CA LYS A 185 24.09 -12.10 4.81
C LYS A 185 25.02 -12.50 3.66
N PHE A 186 24.44 -12.71 2.48
CA PHE A 186 25.20 -13.05 1.29
C PHE A 186 26.15 -11.90 0.91
N LEU A 187 25.66 -10.67 0.80
CA LEU A 187 26.46 -9.49 0.48
C LEU A 187 27.54 -9.24 1.55
N HIS A 188 27.18 -9.41 2.84
CA HIS A 188 28.16 -9.32 3.92
C HIS A 188 29.29 -10.37 3.77
N SER A 189 28.96 -11.59 3.37
CA SER A 189 29.96 -12.66 3.14
C SER A 189 30.92 -12.36 2.02
N GLN A 190 30.51 -11.56 1.03
CA GLN A 190 31.35 -11.14 -0.11
C GLN A 190 32.41 -10.09 0.27
N LYS A 191 32.33 -9.50 1.47
CA LYS A 191 33.25 -8.44 1.95
C LYS A 191 33.39 -7.25 0.98
N GLN A 192 32.33 -6.98 0.21
CA GLN A 192 32.27 -5.87 -0.72
C GLN A 192 31.36 -4.78 -0.16
N PRO A 193 31.68 -3.48 -0.33
CA PRO A 193 30.85 -2.42 0.17
C PRO A 193 29.49 -2.39 -0.55
N ARG A 194 28.40 -2.42 0.21
CA ARG A 194 27.00 -2.32 -0.27
C ARG A 194 26.17 -1.50 0.71
N ILE A 195 25.01 -1.08 0.28
CA ILE A 195 24.02 -0.44 1.14
C ILE A 195 22.65 -1.08 0.96
N LEU A 196 21.91 -1.15 2.05
CA LEU A 196 20.48 -1.40 2.08
C LEU A 196 19.78 -0.07 2.36
N LEU A 197 19.01 0.43 1.40
CA LEU A 197 18.18 1.63 1.55
C LEU A 197 16.75 1.20 1.86
N LYS A 198 16.26 1.50 3.08
CA LYS A 198 14.88 1.30 3.49
C LYS A 198 14.11 2.59 3.28
N LEU A 199 13.14 2.57 2.36
CA LEU A 199 12.36 3.75 2.01
C LEU A 199 11.11 3.90 2.87
N ASP A 200 10.76 5.15 3.15
CA ASP A 200 9.45 5.57 3.64
C ASP A 200 8.66 6.20 2.48
N ILE A 201 7.53 5.61 2.12
CA ILE A 201 6.63 6.17 1.11
C ILE A 201 5.57 7.01 1.82
N THR A 202 5.57 8.31 1.54
CA THR A 202 4.68 9.24 2.23
C THR A 202 3.22 8.98 1.88
N LYS A 203 2.38 8.67 2.88
CA LYS A 203 0.92 8.52 2.77
C LYS A 203 0.48 7.71 1.54
N ALA A 204 1.12 6.56 1.37
CA ALA A 204 1.11 5.74 0.15
C ALA A 204 -0.31 5.53 -0.45
N PHE A 205 -1.28 5.05 0.35
CA PHE A 205 -2.65 4.84 -0.15
C PHE A 205 -3.37 6.12 -0.55
N ASP A 206 -3.12 7.21 0.17
CA ASP A 206 -3.87 8.46 0.02
C ASP A 206 -3.43 9.29 -1.20
N LEU A 207 -2.25 8.99 -1.79
CA LEU A 207 -1.64 9.82 -2.84
C LEU A 207 -1.58 9.17 -4.23
N VAL A 208 -2.07 7.95 -4.40
CA VAL A 208 -2.05 7.25 -5.71
C VAL A 208 -2.75 8.08 -6.77
N SER A 209 -2.05 8.38 -7.86
CA SER A 209 -2.62 9.03 -9.05
C SER A 209 -3.56 8.07 -9.78
N TRP A 210 -4.83 8.45 -9.94
CA TRP A 210 -5.80 7.63 -10.67
C TRP A 210 -5.47 7.49 -12.14
N ALA A 211 -4.96 8.55 -12.76
CA ALA A 211 -4.53 8.51 -14.15
C ALA A 211 -3.42 7.48 -14.36
N PHE A 212 -2.40 7.48 -13.48
CA PHE A 212 -1.33 6.51 -13.55
C PHE A 212 -1.82 5.08 -13.28
N LEU A 213 -2.68 4.89 -12.28
CA LEU A 213 -3.29 3.58 -12.03
C LEU A 213 -4.01 3.03 -13.27
N LEU A 214 -4.82 3.86 -13.95
CA LEU A 214 -5.53 3.44 -15.17
C LEU A 214 -4.57 3.15 -16.33
N GLU A 215 -3.47 3.87 -16.46
CA GLU A 215 -2.41 3.56 -17.43
C GLU A 215 -1.79 2.19 -17.14
N VAL A 216 -1.46 1.90 -15.87
CA VAL A 216 -0.93 0.60 -15.44
C VAL A 216 -1.92 -0.53 -15.74
N LEU A 217 -3.20 -0.36 -15.39
CA LEU A 217 -4.23 -1.37 -15.66
C LEU A 217 -4.35 -1.66 -17.16
N ARG A 218 -4.43 -0.64 -18.02
CA ARG A 218 -4.49 -0.80 -19.47
C ARG A 218 -3.25 -1.52 -20.01
N LYS A 219 -2.06 -1.14 -19.50
CA LYS A 219 -0.79 -1.78 -19.89
C LYS A 219 -0.75 -3.27 -19.53
N LEU A 220 -1.31 -3.66 -18.40
CA LEU A 220 -1.40 -5.05 -17.97
C LEU A 220 -2.45 -5.88 -18.74
N GLY A 221 -3.28 -5.25 -19.59
CA GLY A 221 -4.28 -5.95 -20.40
C GLY A 221 -5.69 -5.96 -19.80
N PHE A 222 -5.97 -5.13 -18.80
CA PHE A 222 -7.34 -4.97 -18.30
C PHE A 222 -8.23 -4.37 -19.37
N GLY A 223 -9.41 -4.97 -19.57
CA GLY A 223 -10.39 -4.53 -20.54
C GLY A 223 -11.00 -3.18 -20.21
N SER A 224 -11.64 -2.56 -21.22
CA SER A 224 -12.23 -1.22 -21.06
C SER A 224 -13.29 -1.19 -19.96
N ARG A 225 -14.13 -2.23 -19.89
CA ARG A 225 -15.21 -2.33 -18.89
C ARG A 225 -14.68 -2.37 -17.46
N TRP A 226 -13.63 -3.13 -17.20
CA TRP A 226 -12.95 -3.12 -15.90
C TRP A 226 -12.42 -1.73 -15.56
N CYS A 227 -11.69 -1.10 -16.49
CA CYS A 227 -11.16 0.25 -16.29
C CYS A 227 -12.27 1.28 -16.06
N ASP A 228 -13.38 1.20 -16.76
CA ASP A 228 -14.53 2.09 -16.58
C ASP A 228 -15.19 1.91 -15.21
N MET A 229 -15.32 0.66 -14.72
CA MET A 229 -15.82 0.39 -13.37
C MET A 229 -14.89 0.95 -12.31
N ILE A 230 -13.57 0.76 -12.45
CA ILE A 230 -12.60 1.37 -11.52
C ILE A 230 -12.70 2.89 -11.55
N CYS A 231 -12.74 3.49 -12.74
CA CYS A 231 -12.90 4.93 -12.91
C CYS A 231 -14.20 5.45 -12.24
N GLY A 232 -15.33 4.76 -12.48
CA GLY A 232 -16.62 5.10 -11.88
C GLY A 232 -16.61 5.03 -10.35
N LEU A 233 -16.01 3.96 -9.79
CA LEU A 233 -15.85 3.79 -8.34
C LEU A 233 -14.94 4.85 -7.71
N LEU A 234 -13.84 5.20 -8.37
CA LEU A 234 -12.92 6.21 -7.86
C LEU A 234 -13.54 7.60 -7.95
N SER A 235 -14.05 8.01 -9.11
CA SER A 235 -14.59 9.36 -9.36
C SER A 235 -15.85 9.69 -8.59
N SER A 236 -16.65 8.67 -8.23
CA SER A 236 -17.85 8.85 -7.39
C SER A 236 -17.58 8.80 -5.90
N SER A 237 -16.32 8.58 -5.49
CA SER A 237 -15.98 8.39 -4.08
C SER A 237 -16.00 9.70 -3.30
N SER A 238 -16.64 9.67 -2.12
CA SER A 238 -16.63 10.77 -1.15
C SER A 238 -16.44 10.26 0.27
N THR A 239 -15.94 11.12 1.15
CA THR A 239 -15.76 10.79 2.57
C THR A 239 -16.17 11.94 3.47
N GLN A 240 -16.58 11.59 4.69
CA GLN A 240 -16.79 12.53 5.81
C GLN A 240 -15.98 12.03 7.00
N VAL A 241 -15.18 12.88 7.62
CA VAL A 241 -14.37 12.48 8.77
C VAL A 241 -15.23 12.51 10.03
N LEU A 242 -15.23 11.40 10.77
CA LEU A 242 -15.92 11.33 12.06
C LEU A 242 -15.05 11.95 13.16
N LEU A 243 -15.54 13.00 13.77
CA LEU A 243 -14.93 13.61 14.95
C LEU A 243 -15.88 13.46 16.14
N ASN A 244 -15.53 12.63 17.12
CA ASN A 244 -16.39 12.26 18.25
C ASN A 244 -17.76 11.68 17.82
N GLY A 245 -17.79 10.89 16.74
CA GLY A 245 -19.00 10.29 16.20
C GLY A 245 -19.85 11.21 15.31
N ILE A 246 -19.49 12.48 15.18
CA ILE A 246 -20.20 13.46 14.34
C ILE A 246 -19.52 13.51 12.97
N PRO A 247 -20.22 13.25 11.84
CA PRO A 247 -19.67 13.39 10.51
C PRO A 247 -19.46 14.87 10.18
N GLY A 248 -18.26 15.18 9.65
CA GLY A 248 -17.91 16.49 9.12
C GLY A 248 -18.45 16.72 7.71
N GLU A 249 -17.96 17.76 7.04
CA GLU A 249 -18.31 18.05 5.66
C GLU A 249 -17.76 16.96 4.71
N GLY A 250 -18.43 16.82 3.55
CA GLY A 250 -18.10 15.81 2.54
C GLY A 250 -16.92 16.25 1.70
N ILE A 251 -15.92 15.38 1.57
CA ILE A 251 -14.74 15.55 0.71
C ILE A 251 -14.90 14.63 -0.49
N LEU A 252 -14.91 15.19 -1.71
CA LEU A 252 -14.82 14.41 -2.95
C LEU A 252 -13.38 13.99 -3.19
N HIS A 253 -13.17 12.71 -3.44
CA HIS A 253 -11.83 12.25 -3.78
C HIS A 253 -11.42 12.68 -5.19
N ARG A 254 -10.15 13.03 -5.36
CA ARG A 254 -9.51 13.35 -6.64
C ARG A 254 -8.27 12.49 -6.90
N ARG A 255 -7.80 11.80 -5.88
CA ARG A 255 -6.67 10.85 -5.88
C ARG A 255 -6.77 9.90 -4.70
N GLY A 256 -5.86 8.95 -4.66
CA GLY A 256 -5.73 8.00 -3.56
C GLY A 256 -6.71 6.83 -3.63
N LEU A 257 -6.44 5.86 -2.78
CA LEU A 257 -7.20 4.63 -2.61
C LEU A 257 -7.68 4.55 -1.16
N ARG A 258 -8.93 4.17 -0.93
CA ARG A 258 -9.50 4.13 0.43
C ARG A 258 -8.86 3.03 1.27
N GLN A 259 -8.35 3.39 2.45
CA GLN A 259 -7.87 2.42 3.44
C GLN A 259 -9.06 1.71 4.09
N GLY A 260 -9.17 0.40 3.88
CA GLY A 260 -10.31 -0.43 4.33
C GLY A 260 -11.26 -0.88 3.21
N ASP A 261 -11.08 -0.38 1.99
CA ASP A 261 -11.75 -0.91 0.80
C ASP A 261 -11.10 -2.24 0.37
N PRO A 262 -11.86 -3.29 0.01
CA PRO A 262 -11.31 -4.60 -0.34
C PRO A 262 -10.41 -4.61 -1.58
N LEU A 263 -10.66 -3.75 -2.56
CA LEU A 263 -9.94 -3.71 -3.83
C LEU A 263 -8.69 -2.83 -3.77
N SER A 264 -8.70 -1.78 -2.96
CA SER A 264 -7.63 -0.79 -2.84
C SER A 264 -6.23 -1.39 -2.63
N PRO A 265 -6.02 -2.40 -1.75
CA PRO A 265 -4.70 -3.00 -1.56
C PRO A 265 -4.14 -3.65 -2.83
N MET A 266 -4.99 -4.29 -3.62
CA MET A 266 -4.56 -4.97 -4.85
C MET A 266 -4.19 -3.97 -5.95
N LEU A 267 -4.98 -2.90 -6.11
CA LEU A 267 -4.66 -1.81 -7.03
C LEU A 267 -3.36 -1.10 -6.63
N PHE A 268 -3.14 -0.93 -5.33
CA PHE A 268 -1.92 -0.32 -4.81
C PHE A 268 -0.66 -1.12 -5.18
N ILE A 269 -0.65 -2.43 -4.98
CA ILE A 269 0.53 -3.25 -5.30
C ILE A 269 0.80 -3.35 -6.81
N LEU A 270 -0.23 -3.26 -7.67
CA LEU A 270 -0.03 -3.16 -9.12
C LEU A 270 0.71 -1.86 -9.49
N VAL A 271 0.37 -0.74 -8.83
CA VAL A 271 1.10 0.53 -9.02
C VAL A 271 2.52 0.43 -8.48
N MET A 272 2.72 -0.17 -7.30
CA MET A 272 4.05 -0.33 -6.69
C MET A 272 4.97 -1.27 -7.48
N ASP A 273 4.42 -2.24 -8.18
CA ASP A 273 5.21 -3.16 -9.00
C ASP A 273 5.93 -2.45 -10.16
N VAL A 274 5.41 -1.31 -10.64
CA VAL A 274 6.08 -0.48 -11.63
C VAL A 274 7.44 0.01 -11.12
N LEU A 275 7.55 0.38 -9.85
CA LEU A 275 8.84 0.75 -9.24
C LEU A 275 9.85 -0.40 -9.32
N ASN A 276 9.41 -1.63 -9.01
CA ASN A 276 10.25 -2.81 -9.15
C ASN A 276 10.72 -3.01 -10.59
N GLN A 277 9.81 -2.88 -11.55
CA GLN A 277 10.13 -3.03 -12.99
C GLN A 277 11.14 -1.97 -13.45
N MET A 278 11.06 -0.72 -12.98
CA MET A 278 12.03 0.33 -13.28
C MET A 278 13.44 -0.04 -12.79
N PHE A 279 13.57 -0.50 -11.56
CA PHE A 279 14.86 -0.94 -11.01
C PHE A 279 15.39 -2.20 -11.69
N THR A 280 14.52 -3.15 -12.03
CA THR A 280 14.87 -4.35 -12.77
C THR A 280 15.40 -3.97 -14.14
N ARG A 281 14.67 -3.12 -14.87
CA ARG A 281 15.09 -2.67 -16.20
C ARG A 281 16.41 -1.90 -16.17
N ALA A 282 16.61 -1.01 -15.21
CA ALA A 282 17.87 -0.29 -15.04
C ALA A 282 19.06 -1.24 -14.77
N SER A 283 18.82 -2.34 -14.05
CA SER A 283 19.82 -3.37 -13.81
C SER A 283 20.13 -4.20 -15.07
N GLU A 284 19.10 -4.60 -15.83
CA GLU A 284 19.23 -5.37 -17.07
C GLU A 284 20.01 -4.64 -18.16
N VAL A 285 19.79 -3.33 -18.31
CA VAL A 285 20.49 -2.51 -19.30
C VAL A 285 21.84 -2.00 -18.80
N GLY A 286 22.29 -2.42 -17.60
CA GLY A 286 23.60 -2.09 -17.05
C GLY A 286 23.76 -0.67 -16.52
N LEU A 287 22.67 0.07 -16.33
CA LEU A 287 22.68 1.41 -15.71
C LEU A 287 22.97 1.33 -14.21
N LEU A 288 22.44 0.32 -13.52
CA LEU A 288 22.79 -0.01 -12.14
C LEU A 288 23.83 -1.13 -12.13
N GLN A 289 24.90 -0.93 -11.36
CA GLN A 289 25.98 -1.91 -11.26
C GLN A 289 25.51 -3.21 -10.59
N PRO A 290 26.04 -4.39 -11.00
CA PRO A 290 25.72 -5.66 -10.35
C PRO A 290 26.07 -5.64 -8.86
N LEU A 291 25.19 -6.17 -8.01
CA LEU A 291 25.42 -6.24 -6.56
C LEU A 291 26.50 -7.26 -6.16
N SER A 292 26.71 -8.28 -6.99
CA SER A 292 27.74 -9.29 -6.78
C SER A 292 28.12 -9.95 -8.11
N SER A 293 29.20 -10.73 -8.11
CA SER A 293 29.62 -11.57 -9.26
C SER A 293 28.62 -12.70 -9.55
N ARG A 294 27.84 -13.13 -8.54
CA ARG A 294 26.73 -14.06 -8.71
C ARG A 294 25.43 -13.27 -8.86
N PRO A 295 24.55 -13.64 -9.79
CA PRO A 295 23.29 -12.92 -9.98
C PRO A 295 22.43 -12.97 -8.71
N ILE A 296 21.96 -11.81 -8.28
CA ILE A 296 20.95 -11.65 -7.24
C ILE A 296 19.61 -11.44 -7.97
N GLN A 297 18.64 -12.29 -7.67
CA GLN A 297 17.36 -12.32 -8.38
C GLN A 297 16.60 -10.98 -8.25
N HIS A 298 16.60 -10.40 -7.04
CA HIS A 298 15.87 -9.17 -6.76
C HIS A 298 16.75 -8.16 -6.01
N ARG A 299 16.90 -6.98 -6.59
CA ARG A 299 17.56 -5.83 -5.97
C ARG A 299 16.67 -5.11 -5.00
N ILE A 300 15.37 -5.20 -5.20
CA ILE A 300 14.33 -4.53 -4.43
C ILE A 300 13.42 -5.55 -3.75
N SER A 301 12.97 -5.25 -2.54
CA SER A 301 11.95 -5.98 -1.81
C SER A 301 10.78 -5.06 -1.55
N LEU A 302 9.57 -5.53 -1.82
CA LEU A 302 8.33 -4.80 -1.64
C LEU A 302 7.39 -5.57 -0.71
N TYR A 303 6.92 -4.91 0.34
CA TYR A 303 5.80 -5.37 1.14
C TYR A 303 4.83 -4.21 1.32
N ALA A 304 3.86 -4.08 0.39
CA ALA A 304 3.03 -2.90 0.22
C ALA A 304 3.90 -1.63 0.05
N ASP A 305 3.82 -0.69 1.00
CA ASP A 305 4.60 0.54 1.05
C ASP A 305 5.99 0.40 1.72
N ASP A 306 6.26 -0.76 2.33
CA ASP A 306 7.60 -1.07 2.86
C ASP A 306 8.55 -1.50 1.73
N VAL A 307 9.46 -0.61 1.35
CA VAL A 307 10.42 -0.80 0.24
C VAL A 307 11.83 -0.88 0.79
N ALA A 308 12.58 -1.90 0.37
CA ALA A 308 14.00 -2.08 0.67
C ALA A 308 14.79 -2.29 -0.62
N ILE A 309 15.86 -1.52 -0.85
CA ILE A 309 16.65 -1.51 -2.10
C ILE A 309 18.12 -1.74 -1.78
N PHE A 310 18.74 -2.70 -2.47
CA PHE A 310 20.18 -2.92 -2.39
C PHE A 310 20.91 -2.14 -3.50
N LEU A 311 21.94 -1.38 -3.11
CA LEU A 311 22.74 -0.56 -4.03
C LEU A 311 24.24 -0.73 -3.79
N GLN A 312 25.04 -0.38 -4.79
CA GLN A 312 26.44 -0.10 -4.58
C GLN A 312 26.63 1.30 -3.99
N PRO A 313 27.59 1.51 -3.07
CA PRO A 313 27.85 2.81 -2.45
C PRO A 313 28.70 3.70 -3.38
N ASN A 314 28.25 3.92 -4.61
CA ASN A 314 28.87 4.83 -5.55
C ASN A 314 27.87 5.91 -6.02
N ALA A 315 28.40 7.03 -6.47
CA ALA A 315 27.58 8.19 -6.85
C ALA A 315 26.62 7.89 -8.03
N ALA A 316 27.03 7.05 -8.97
CA ALA A 316 26.22 6.72 -10.14
C ALA A 316 24.96 5.94 -9.75
N ASP A 317 25.11 4.85 -8.98
CA ASP A 317 23.98 4.01 -8.53
C ASP A 317 23.03 4.79 -7.60
N ILE A 318 23.59 5.57 -6.65
CA ILE A 318 22.78 6.35 -5.71
C ILE A 318 21.98 7.42 -6.46
N ASN A 319 22.62 8.24 -7.30
CA ASN A 319 21.95 9.31 -8.03
C ASN A 319 20.91 8.76 -9.01
N LEU A 320 21.21 7.67 -9.73
CA LEU A 320 20.24 7.03 -10.60
C LEU A 320 19.03 6.50 -9.81
N SER A 321 19.27 5.89 -8.65
CA SER A 321 18.18 5.41 -7.79
C SER A 321 17.28 6.55 -7.31
N LEU A 322 17.85 7.68 -6.93
CA LEU A 322 17.08 8.87 -6.57
C LEU A 322 16.27 9.42 -7.75
N GLN A 323 16.85 9.44 -8.97
CA GLN A 323 16.14 9.84 -10.18
C GLN A 323 14.99 8.89 -10.53
N LEU A 324 15.16 7.58 -10.38
CA LEU A 324 14.09 6.59 -10.58
C LEU A 324 12.96 6.77 -9.56
N LEU A 325 13.29 7.01 -8.30
CA LEU A 325 12.32 7.28 -7.24
C LEU A 325 11.55 8.60 -7.47
N ASP A 326 12.25 9.64 -7.92
CA ASP A 326 11.62 10.93 -8.25
C ASP A 326 10.68 10.81 -9.45
N LEU A 327 11.14 10.16 -10.54
CA LEU A 327 10.32 9.89 -11.72
C LEU A 327 9.07 9.08 -11.37
N PHE A 328 9.22 8.02 -10.58
CA PHE A 328 8.09 7.22 -10.08
C PHE A 328 7.14 8.07 -9.25
N GLY A 329 7.68 8.89 -8.34
CA GLY A 329 6.90 9.79 -7.50
C GLY A 329 6.10 10.83 -8.27
N GLU A 330 6.69 11.42 -9.32
CA GLU A 330 6.00 12.40 -10.18
C GLU A 330 4.92 11.77 -11.05
N ALA A 331 5.13 10.54 -11.53
CA ALA A 331 4.16 9.83 -12.34
C ALA A 331 3.01 9.23 -11.52
N SER A 332 3.33 8.56 -10.40
CA SER A 332 2.37 7.80 -9.60
C SER A 332 1.71 8.59 -8.47
N GLY A 333 2.31 9.71 -8.04
CA GLY A 333 1.96 10.44 -6.82
C GLY A 333 2.63 9.88 -5.55
N LEU A 334 3.34 8.74 -5.65
CA LEU A 334 3.93 8.01 -4.52
C LEU A 334 5.38 8.43 -4.27
N ARG A 335 5.57 9.53 -3.56
CA ARG A 335 6.90 10.09 -3.31
C ARG A 335 7.59 9.40 -2.14
N ALA A 336 8.83 8.98 -2.36
CA ALA A 336 9.71 8.54 -1.28
C ALA A 336 10.13 9.75 -0.42
N ASN A 337 10.02 9.60 0.90
CA ASN A 337 10.54 10.57 1.85
C ASN A 337 11.96 10.16 2.25
N VAL A 338 12.94 10.63 1.50
CA VAL A 338 14.34 10.26 1.72
C VAL A 338 14.80 10.64 3.14
N GLN A 339 14.34 11.76 3.70
CA GLN A 339 14.72 12.21 5.05
C GLN A 339 14.21 11.29 6.18
N LYS A 340 13.09 10.57 5.95
CA LYS A 340 12.56 9.56 6.88
C LYS A 340 12.96 8.15 6.53
N SER A 341 13.66 7.98 5.41
CA SER A 341 14.24 6.72 5.01
C SER A 341 15.48 6.42 5.82
N ASN A 342 15.93 5.19 5.82
CA ASN A 342 17.13 4.76 6.53
C ASN A 342 18.09 4.07 5.58
N VAL A 343 19.39 4.27 5.78
CA VAL A 343 20.42 3.55 5.07
C VAL A 343 21.23 2.69 6.02
N LEU A 344 21.48 1.43 5.64
CA LEU A 344 22.25 0.47 6.40
C LEU A 344 23.49 0.07 5.59
N PRO A 345 24.69 0.52 5.99
CA PRO A 345 25.92 0.15 5.32
C PRO A 345 26.31 -1.33 5.56
N ILE A 346 26.80 -2.00 4.55
CA ILE A 346 27.32 -3.36 4.60
C ILE A 346 28.79 -3.31 4.13
N HIS A 347 29.75 -3.57 5.01
CA HIS A 347 31.19 -3.51 4.71
C HIS A 347 31.67 -2.21 4.04
N CYS A 348 31.06 -1.07 4.37
CA CYS A 348 31.47 0.24 3.88
C CYS A 348 32.67 0.78 4.68
N ALA A 349 33.70 1.27 3.99
CA ALA A 349 34.80 2.03 4.57
C ALA A 349 34.35 3.49 4.80
N GLU A 350 35.16 4.27 5.56
CA GLU A 350 34.85 5.67 5.89
C GLU A 350 34.58 6.53 4.65
N GLU A 351 35.32 6.31 3.55
CA GLU A 351 35.12 7.03 2.30
C GLU A 351 33.71 6.75 1.70
N ASN A 352 33.23 5.50 1.76
CA ASN A 352 31.89 5.15 1.32
C ASN A 352 30.83 5.79 2.22
N LEU A 353 31.05 5.80 3.55
CA LEU A 353 30.11 6.42 4.51
C LEU A 353 29.99 7.92 4.26
N ALA A 354 31.11 8.62 4.04
CA ALA A 354 31.11 10.03 3.69
C ALA A 354 30.35 10.33 2.39
N LEU A 355 30.57 9.50 1.35
CA LEU A 355 29.86 9.62 0.08
C LEU A 355 28.34 9.41 0.26
N ILE A 356 27.93 8.36 0.98
CA ILE A 356 26.53 8.04 1.27
C ILE A 356 25.88 9.22 2.00
N GLN A 357 26.50 9.76 3.05
CA GLN A 357 26.00 10.89 3.81
C GLN A 357 25.80 12.15 2.95
N ASN A 358 26.69 12.40 2.02
CA ASN A 358 26.58 13.55 1.14
C ASN A 358 25.46 13.43 0.10
N LEU A 359 25.15 12.20 -0.36
CA LEU A 359 24.18 11.96 -1.43
C LEU A 359 22.77 11.61 -0.90
N LEU A 360 22.68 10.95 0.25
CA LEU A 360 21.43 10.50 0.87
C LEU A 360 21.18 11.27 2.16
N PRO A 361 20.28 12.26 2.18
CA PRO A 361 19.93 13.04 3.38
C PRO A 361 19.02 12.23 4.33
N CYS A 362 19.37 10.98 4.61
CA CYS A 362 18.63 10.07 5.50
C CYS A 362 19.52 9.59 6.64
N GLU A 363 18.88 9.06 7.68
CA GLU A 363 19.58 8.52 8.83
C GLU A 363 20.34 7.25 8.46
N MET A 364 21.61 7.19 8.86
CA MET A 364 22.44 5.99 8.73
C MET A 364 22.31 5.17 10.00
N LEU A 365 21.95 3.90 9.86
CA LEU A 365 21.71 2.99 10.98
C LEU A 365 22.55 1.73 10.84
N ASP A 366 22.76 1.06 11.98
CA ASP A 366 23.51 -0.20 12.06
C ASP A 366 22.58 -1.40 12.25
N PHE A 367 23.13 -2.59 11.97
CA PHE A 367 22.49 -3.86 12.32
C PHE A 367 22.67 -4.19 13.82
N PRO A 368 21.65 -4.76 14.50
CA PRO A 368 20.38 -5.22 13.95
C PRO A 368 19.37 -4.09 13.73
N TYR A 369 18.68 -4.11 12.61
CA TYR A 369 17.65 -3.15 12.23
C TYR A 369 16.25 -3.79 12.20
N LYS A 370 15.23 -3.08 12.66
CA LYS A 370 13.87 -3.61 12.66
C LYS A 370 13.24 -3.49 11.26
N TYR A 371 13.08 -4.62 10.57
CA TYR A 371 12.43 -4.72 9.27
C TYR A 371 11.22 -5.65 9.34
N LEU A 372 10.06 -5.23 8.84
CA LEU A 372 8.79 -5.97 8.86
C LEU A 372 8.46 -6.58 10.25
N GLY A 373 8.80 -5.87 11.32
CA GLY A 373 8.53 -6.28 12.69
C GLY A 373 9.58 -7.18 13.34
N LEU A 374 10.57 -7.67 12.59
CA LEU A 374 11.64 -8.56 13.05
C LEU A 374 13.02 -7.86 12.96
N PRO A 375 14.00 -8.28 13.78
CA PRO A 375 15.36 -7.76 13.68
C PRO A 375 16.11 -8.35 12.48
N LEU A 376 16.41 -7.51 11.50
CA LEU A 376 17.29 -7.82 10.38
C LEU A 376 18.74 -7.78 10.88
N THR A 377 19.54 -8.81 10.59
CA THR A 377 20.89 -8.94 11.15
C THR A 377 21.84 -9.67 10.20
N ILE A 378 23.07 -9.19 10.12
CA ILE A 378 24.16 -9.86 9.41
C ILE A 378 24.95 -10.85 10.28
N LYS A 379 24.85 -10.71 11.61
CA LYS A 379 25.49 -11.60 12.60
C LYS A 379 24.41 -12.39 13.36
N LYS A 380 24.83 -13.40 14.15
CA LYS A 380 23.94 -14.15 15.02
C LYS A 380 23.37 -13.22 16.10
N LEU A 381 22.05 -13.27 16.31
CA LEU A 381 21.38 -12.49 17.34
C LEU A 381 21.81 -12.96 18.74
N THR A 382 21.99 -12.00 19.67
CA THR A 382 22.16 -12.28 21.09
C THR A 382 20.80 -12.59 21.74
N LYS A 383 20.82 -13.21 22.93
CA LYS A 383 19.58 -13.47 23.69
C LYS A 383 18.82 -12.17 23.99
N GLU A 384 19.53 -11.11 24.35
CA GLU A 384 18.95 -9.78 24.64
C GLU A 384 18.23 -9.17 23.43
N GLN A 385 18.75 -9.38 22.21
CA GLN A 385 18.14 -8.90 20.97
C GLN A 385 16.90 -9.71 20.57
N VAL A 386 16.79 -10.95 21.01
CA VAL A 386 15.63 -11.83 20.75
C VAL A 386 14.54 -11.65 21.82
N GLN A 387 14.90 -11.28 23.05
CA GLN A 387 13.99 -11.17 24.19
C GLN A 387 12.74 -10.32 23.90
N PRO A 388 12.82 -9.14 23.27
CA PRO A 388 11.62 -8.33 22.95
C PRO A 388 10.64 -9.01 22.01
N ILE A 389 11.09 -9.98 21.19
CA ILE A 389 10.22 -10.76 20.32
C ILE A 389 9.50 -11.83 21.16
N ILE A 390 10.23 -12.51 22.04
CA ILE A 390 9.69 -13.53 22.95
C ILE A 390 8.62 -12.89 23.84
N ASP A 391 8.91 -11.74 24.45
CA ASP A 391 7.99 -11.01 25.32
C ASP A 391 6.71 -10.62 24.55
N ARG A 392 6.82 -10.13 23.33
CA ARG A 392 5.66 -9.79 22.49
C ARG A 392 4.83 -11.02 22.12
N ILE A 393 5.44 -12.17 21.88
CA ILE A 393 4.75 -13.43 21.63
C ILE A 393 4.03 -13.85 22.91
N ALA A 394 4.69 -13.80 24.06
CA ALA A 394 4.10 -14.12 25.36
C ALA A 394 2.88 -13.25 25.67
N ASP A 395 2.97 -11.95 25.43
CA ASP A 395 1.86 -10.99 25.63
C ASP A 395 0.62 -11.30 24.74
N GLN A 396 0.82 -11.93 23.60
CA GLN A 396 -0.26 -12.31 22.68
C GLN A 396 -0.86 -13.70 22.97
N LEU A 397 -0.18 -14.50 23.79
CA LEU A 397 -0.69 -15.83 24.17
C LEU A 397 -1.63 -15.69 25.36
N PRO A 398 -2.84 -16.26 25.30
CA PRO A 398 -3.68 -16.39 26.49
C PRO A 398 -2.92 -17.13 27.60
N GLY A 399 -2.99 -16.66 28.86
CA GLY A 399 -2.20 -17.17 29.97
C GLY A 399 -2.25 -18.71 30.13
N TRP A 400 -3.43 -19.33 29.89
CA TRP A 400 -3.57 -20.78 29.93
C TRP A 400 -2.78 -21.53 28.84
N LYS A 401 -2.43 -20.88 27.72
CA LYS A 401 -1.55 -21.48 26.68
C LYS A 401 -0.09 -21.34 27.02
N ALA A 402 0.30 -20.28 27.72
CA ALA A 402 1.68 -20.10 28.18
C ALA A 402 2.09 -21.18 29.15
N ASP A 403 1.19 -21.62 30.06
CA ASP A 403 1.43 -22.68 31.05
C ASP A 403 1.56 -24.08 30.42
N LEU A 404 1.13 -24.27 29.18
CA LEU A 404 1.27 -25.54 28.45
C LEU A 404 2.56 -25.62 27.60
N MET A 405 3.33 -24.56 27.53
CA MET A 405 4.56 -24.45 26.71
C MET A 405 5.85 -24.46 27.57
N THR A 406 5.72 -24.56 28.88
CA THR A 406 6.81 -24.79 29.83
C THR A 406 6.92 -26.28 30.15
#